data_430d35ddb6d6b7c0a62cd95fbb85da9c
#
_entry.id   430d35ddb6d6b7c0a62cd95fbb85da9c
#
_cell.length_a   1.000
_cell.length_b   1.000
_cell.length_c   1.000
_cell.angle_alpha   90.00
_cell.angle_beta   90.00
_cell.angle_gamma   90.00
#
_symmetry.space_group_name_H-M   'P 1'
#
loop_
_entity.id
_entity.type
_entity.pdbx_description
1 polymer ?
#
loop_
_entity_poly.entity_id
_entity_poly.type
_entity_poly.pdbx_seq_one_letter_code
_entity_poly.pdbx_strand_id
1 'polypeptide(L)'
;MAIMVKLLMTWDIKPGQEAAYFEFIVKEWAPGVMKLGLQPTEAWYTVFGEGPQILTGGITEDLETMREILESEEWRDLQEKLFAFVTNFRQKIIPATGRFQL
;
A
#
# COMPACT_ATOMS: atom_id res chain seq x y z
N MET A 1 -19.47 2.77 -16.76
CA MET A 1 -19.60 1.97 -15.57
C MET A 1 -18.31 1.91 -14.83
N ALA A 2 -18.32 2.18 -13.56
CA ALA A 2 -17.11 2.21 -12.77
C ALA A 2 -16.61 0.80 -12.50
N ILE A 3 -15.31 0.63 -12.46
CA ILE A 3 -14.69 -0.64 -12.14
C ILE A 3 -13.85 -0.45 -10.91
N MET A 4 -14.03 -1.28 -9.92
CA MET A 4 -13.17 -1.23 -8.75
C MET A 4 -11.74 -1.49 -9.16
N VAL A 5 -10.82 -0.79 -8.56
CA VAL A 5 -9.40 -0.94 -8.83
C VAL A 5 -8.67 -1.18 -7.53
N LYS A 6 -7.54 -1.82 -7.64
CA LYS A 6 -6.71 -2.15 -6.48
C LYS A 6 -5.32 -1.57 -6.68
N LEU A 7 -4.82 -0.93 -5.65
CA LEU A 7 -3.45 -0.46 -5.61
C LEU A 7 -2.64 -1.53 -4.90
N LEU A 8 -1.70 -2.14 -5.62
CA LEU A 8 -0.79 -3.10 -5.01
C LEU A 8 0.53 -2.41 -4.76
N MET A 9 1.05 -2.56 -3.56
CA MET A 9 2.32 -1.98 -3.18
C MET A 9 3.21 -3.06 -2.58
N THR A 10 4.48 -3.01 -2.89
CA THR A 10 5.47 -3.92 -2.31
C THR A 10 6.68 -3.13 -1.88
N TRP A 11 7.36 -3.64 -0.85
CA TRP A 11 8.60 -3.01 -0.40
C TRP A 11 9.35 -3.95 0.53
N ASP A 12 10.59 -3.57 0.86
CA ASP A 12 11.40 -4.26 1.85
C ASP A 12 11.63 -3.33 3.02
N ILE A 13 11.75 -3.89 4.20
CA ILE A 13 12.01 -3.10 5.40
C ILE A 13 13.51 -2.87 5.50
N LYS A 14 13.93 -1.65 5.75
CA LYS A 14 15.35 -1.34 5.92
C LYS A 14 15.92 -2.12 7.10
N PRO A 15 17.10 -2.72 6.93
CA PRO A 15 17.69 -3.49 8.03
C PRO A 15 17.86 -2.61 9.27
N GLY A 16 17.49 -3.17 10.41
CA GLY A 16 17.58 -2.46 11.68
C GLY A 16 16.41 -1.55 11.97
N GLN A 17 15.47 -1.42 11.04
CA GLN A 17 14.33 -0.52 11.26
C GLN A 17 13.03 -1.28 11.51
N GLU A 18 13.12 -2.57 11.77
CA GLU A 18 11.90 -3.40 11.82
C GLU A 18 10.92 -2.91 12.89
N ALA A 19 11.40 -2.66 14.09
CA ALA A 19 10.51 -2.25 15.17
C ALA A 19 9.87 -0.90 14.88
N ALA A 20 10.67 0.06 14.42
CA ALA A 20 10.16 1.39 14.10
C ALA A 20 9.18 1.32 12.93
N TYR A 21 9.47 0.45 11.96
CA TYR A 21 8.60 0.27 10.81
C TYR A 21 7.22 -0.23 11.24
N PHE A 22 7.18 -1.29 12.07
CA PHE A 22 5.88 -1.82 12.46
C PHE A 22 5.09 -0.85 13.32
N GLU A 23 5.77 -0.07 14.14
CA GLU A 23 5.09 0.95 14.91
C GLU A 23 4.50 2.01 14.00
N PHE A 24 5.25 2.45 12.99
CA PHE A 24 4.77 3.43 12.03
C PHE A 24 3.55 2.89 11.28
N ILE A 25 3.61 1.61 10.86
CA ILE A 25 2.49 1.03 10.10
C ILE A 25 1.21 1.06 10.93
N VAL A 26 1.29 0.66 12.18
CA VAL A 26 0.09 0.60 13.03
C VAL A 26 -0.42 1.98 13.40
N LYS A 27 0.50 2.90 13.72
CA LYS A 27 0.08 4.18 14.22
C LYS A 27 -0.22 5.23 13.17
N GLU A 28 0.42 5.16 12.02
CA GLU A 28 0.27 6.20 11.02
C GLU A 28 -0.14 5.70 9.65
N TRP A 29 0.53 4.67 9.12
CA TRP A 29 0.27 4.26 7.75
C TRP A 29 -1.12 3.69 7.55
N ALA A 30 -1.48 2.67 8.33
CA ALA A 30 -2.77 2.02 8.15
C ALA A 30 -3.93 3.00 8.39
N PRO A 31 -3.94 3.77 9.50
CA PRO A 31 -5.01 4.75 9.67
C PRO A 31 -5.00 5.81 8.58
N GLY A 32 -3.81 6.20 8.12
CA GLY A 32 -3.70 7.24 7.10
C GLY A 32 -4.27 6.83 5.76
N VAL A 33 -3.94 5.62 5.30
CA VAL A 33 -4.46 5.17 4.02
C VAL A 33 -5.97 4.96 4.09
N MET A 34 -6.47 4.48 5.23
CA MET A 34 -7.92 4.33 5.39
C MET A 34 -8.62 5.66 5.40
N LYS A 35 -8.03 6.65 6.03
CA LYS A 35 -8.62 7.98 6.06
C LYS A 35 -8.67 8.61 4.68
N LEU A 36 -7.73 8.27 3.80
CA LEU A 36 -7.74 8.78 2.44
C LEU A 36 -8.79 8.09 1.56
N GLY A 37 -9.34 6.98 2.02
CA GLY A 37 -10.37 6.29 1.27
C GLY A 37 -9.95 4.97 0.65
N LEU A 38 -8.70 4.52 0.91
CA LEU A 38 -8.29 3.21 0.44
C LEU A 38 -8.78 2.15 1.42
N GLN A 39 -9.49 1.16 0.90
CA GLN A 39 -9.95 0.07 1.74
C GLN A 39 -8.93 -1.05 1.69
N PRO A 40 -8.28 -1.39 2.80
CA PRO A 40 -7.26 -2.44 2.76
C PRO A 40 -7.86 -3.79 2.38
N THR A 41 -7.13 -4.55 1.59
CA THR A 41 -7.59 -5.87 1.17
C THR A 41 -6.68 -6.97 1.68
N GLU A 42 -5.37 -6.85 1.52
CA GLU A 42 -4.46 -7.88 2.00
C GLU A 42 -3.15 -7.26 2.44
N ALA A 43 -2.43 -7.98 3.25
CA ALA A 43 -1.09 -7.60 3.63
C ALA A 43 -0.31 -8.88 3.90
N TRP A 44 0.83 -9.03 3.23
CA TRP A 44 1.65 -10.22 3.37
C TRP A 44 3.04 -9.82 3.83
N TYR A 45 3.62 -10.66 4.68
CA TYR A 45 4.98 -10.46 5.15
C TYR A 45 5.72 -11.76 4.81
N THR A 46 6.68 -11.69 3.92
CA THR A 46 7.44 -12.87 3.51
C THR A 46 8.55 -13.11 4.54
N VAL A 47 8.45 -14.23 5.22
CA VAL A 47 9.44 -14.58 6.23
C VAL A 47 10.58 -15.37 5.62
N PHE A 48 10.30 -16.08 4.54
CA PHE A 48 11.31 -16.93 3.93
C PHE A 48 10.99 -17.06 2.44
N GLY A 49 12.02 -16.91 1.60
CA GLY A 49 11.83 -17.02 0.17
C GLY A 49 12.20 -15.74 -0.53
N GLU A 50 12.09 -15.72 -1.84
CA GLU A 50 12.46 -14.56 -2.64
C GLU A 50 11.28 -13.65 -2.86
N GLY A 51 11.57 -12.45 -3.30
CA GLY A 51 10.54 -11.46 -3.56
C GLY A 51 10.51 -10.40 -2.47
N PRO A 52 9.60 -9.46 -2.58
CA PRO A 52 9.51 -8.38 -1.58
C PRO A 52 9.06 -8.92 -0.24
N GLN A 53 9.53 -8.25 0.81
CA GLN A 53 9.14 -8.65 2.14
C GLN A 53 7.69 -8.33 2.43
N ILE A 54 7.21 -7.20 1.97
CA ILE A 54 5.85 -6.75 2.26
C ILE A 54 5.08 -6.59 0.96
N LEU A 55 3.87 -7.08 0.96
CA LEU A 55 2.92 -6.83 -0.12
C LEU A 55 1.63 -6.37 0.53
N THR A 56 1.07 -5.29 0.04
CA THR A 56 -0.19 -4.79 0.59
C THR A 56 -1.07 -4.28 -0.53
N GLY A 57 -2.36 -4.31 -0.31
CA GLY A 57 -3.33 -3.86 -1.31
C GLY A 57 -4.41 -3.01 -0.70
N GLY A 58 -4.97 -2.14 -1.51
CA GLY A 58 -6.11 -1.33 -1.11
C GLY A 58 -6.96 -1.04 -2.32
N ILE A 59 -8.26 -0.97 -2.14
CA ILE A 59 -9.17 -0.78 -3.27
C ILE A 59 -9.93 0.53 -3.15
N THR A 60 -10.33 1.04 -4.31
CA THR A 60 -11.32 2.11 -4.41
C THR A 60 -12.38 1.68 -5.40
N GLU A 61 -13.49 2.40 -5.40
CA GLU A 61 -14.60 2.01 -6.27
C GLU A 61 -14.33 2.32 -7.73
N ASP A 62 -13.41 3.19 -8.07
CA ASP A 62 -13.09 3.47 -9.46
C ASP A 62 -11.68 4.07 -9.58
N LEU A 63 -11.21 4.15 -10.81
CA LEU A 63 -9.87 4.65 -11.07
C LEU A 63 -9.73 6.14 -10.78
N GLU A 64 -10.78 6.88 -10.99
CA GLU A 64 -10.72 8.32 -10.74
C GLU A 64 -10.48 8.62 -9.27
N THR A 65 -11.19 7.92 -8.39
CA THR A 65 -10.98 8.06 -6.95
C THR A 65 -9.56 7.67 -6.58
N MET A 66 -9.06 6.58 -7.17
CA MET A 66 -7.69 6.15 -6.91
C MET A 66 -6.69 7.22 -7.32
N ARG A 67 -6.89 7.82 -8.48
CA ARG A 67 -5.97 8.86 -8.94
C ARG A 67 -5.99 10.07 -8.02
N GLU A 68 -7.17 10.47 -7.56
CA GLU A 68 -7.28 11.59 -6.65
C GLU A 68 -6.48 11.35 -5.37
N ILE A 69 -6.57 10.13 -4.85
CA ILE A 69 -5.83 9.78 -3.65
C ILE A 69 -4.33 9.84 -3.92
N LEU A 70 -3.88 9.24 -5.00
CA LEU A 70 -2.45 9.15 -5.27
C LEU A 70 -1.83 10.49 -5.65
N GLU A 71 -2.65 11.45 -6.07
CA GLU A 71 -2.16 12.78 -6.40
C GLU A 71 -2.29 13.76 -5.24
N SER A 72 -2.86 13.32 -4.12
CA SER A 72 -3.07 14.22 -2.99
C SER A 72 -1.78 14.46 -2.22
N GLU A 73 -1.75 15.60 -1.54
CA GLU A 73 -0.61 15.92 -0.70
C GLU A 73 -0.54 14.98 0.47
N GLU A 74 -1.66 14.58 1.00
CA GLU A 74 -1.71 13.67 2.14
C GLU A 74 -1.06 12.33 1.82
N TRP A 75 -1.32 11.82 0.60
CA TRP A 75 -0.69 10.58 0.18
C TRP A 75 0.81 10.75 0.05
N ARG A 76 1.24 11.86 -0.55
CA ARG A 76 2.65 12.12 -0.73
C ARG A 76 3.38 12.21 0.61
N ASP A 77 2.77 12.91 1.58
CA ASP A 77 3.38 13.04 2.90
C ASP A 77 3.50 11.69 3.60
N LEU A 78 2.45 10.89 3.50
CA LEU A 78 2.44 9.57 4.12
C LEU A 78 3.48 8.66 3.47
N GLN A 79 3.60 8.75 2.16
CA GLN A 79 4.57 7.95 1.43
C GLN A 79 6.00 8.35 1.78
N GLU A 80 6.25 9.64 1.94
CA GLU A 80 7.58 10.10 2.35
C GLU A 80 7.96 9.56 3.72
N LYS A 81 7.01 9.52 4.64
CA LYS A 81 7.28 8.96 5.95
C LYS A 81 7.59 7.47 5.85
N LEU A 82 6.88 6.76 4.99
CA LEU A 82 7.14 5.35 4.79
C LEU A 82 8.56 5.12 4.27
N PHE A 83 9.02 5.98 3.37
CA PHE A 83 10.34 5.82 2.76
C PHE A 83 11.48 5.93 3.78
N ALA A 84 11.23 6.46 4.96
CA ALA A 84 12.24 6.46 6.01
C ALA A 84 12.54 5.04 6.50
N PHE A 85 11.61 4.12 6.31
CA PHE A 85 11.72 2.78 6.86
C PHE A 85 11.85 1.67 5.83
N VAL A 86 11.64 1.96 4.54
CA VAL A 86 11.58 0.90 3.53
C VAL A 86 12.43 1.24 2.31
N THR A 87 12.75 0.19 1.55
CA THR A 87 13.44 0.32 0.27
C THR A 87 12.69 -0.49 -0.77
N ASN A 88 13.06 -0.32 -2.02
CA ASN A 88 12.50 -1.10 -3.14
C ASN A 88 10.99 -0.98 -3.25
N PHE A 89 10.48 0.22 -3.00
CA PHE A 89 9.04 0.45 -3.10
C PHE A 89 8.59 0.36 -4.55
N ARG A 90 7.51 -0.40 -4.76
CA ARG A 90 6.88 -0.50 -6.08
C ARG A 90 5.38 -0.47 -5.89
N GLN A 91 4.69 0.06 -6.88
CA GLN A 91 3.24 0.06 -6.84
C GLN A 91 2.67 -0.07 -8.25
N LYS A 92 1.47 -0.61 -8.32
CA LYS A 92 0.73 -0.64 -9.58
C LYS A 92 -0.76 -0.72 -9.27
N ILE A 93 -1.56 -0.30 -10.23
CA ILE A 93 -3.01 -0.34 -10.12
C ILE A 93 -3.52 -1.43 -11.06
N ILE A 94 -4.35 -2.32 -10.53
CA ILE A 94 -4.93 -3.39 -11.34
C ILE A 94 -6.44 -3.40 -11.13
N PRO A 95 -7.19 -4.00 -12.02
CA PRO A 95 -8.62 -4.17 -11.77
C PRO A 95 -8.86 -5.07 -10.56
N ALA A 96 -9.83 -4.69 -9.77
CA ALA A 96 -10.16 -5.48 -8.58
C ALA A 96 -11.44 -6.23 -8.79
N THR A 97 -11.47 -7.05 -9.87
CA THR A 97 -12.71 -7.66 -10.11
C THR A 97 -12.66 -8.98 -9.57
N GLY A 98 -13.01 -9.30 -8.93
CA GLY A 98 -13.27 -10.36 -8.39
C GLY A 98 -12.76 -11.59 -8.64
N ARG A 99 -12.91 -12.10 -9.61
CA ARG A 99 -12.81 -13.32 -9.64
C ARG A 99 -11.64 -13.75 -10.20
N PHE A 100 -10.86 -13.34 -10.81
CA PHE A 100 -9.92 -13.92 -11.29
C PHE A 100 -8.88 -13.42 -11.13
N GLN A 101 -8.36 -13.23 -10.75
CA GLN A 101 -7.40 -12.70 -10.47
C GLN A 101 -6.22 -13.30 -10.89
N LEU A 102 -6.03 -14.02 -11.50
CA LEU A 102 -4.88 -14.60 -11.83
C LEU A 102 -4.24 -14.24 -12.84
#